data_815b72dcb4a698b85e31ae511ddfcb15
#
_entry.id   815b72dcb4a698b85e31ae511ddfcb15
#
_cell.length_a   1.000
_cell.length_b   1.000
_cell.length_c   1.000
_cell.angle_alpha   90.00
_cell.angle_beta   90.00
_cell.angle_gamma   90.00
#
_symmetry.space_group_name_H-M   'P 1'
#
loop_
_entity.id
_entity.type
_entity.pdbx_description
1 polymer ?
#
loop_
_entity_poly.entity_id
_entity_poly.type
_entity_poly.pdbx_seq_one_letter_code
_entity_poly.pdbx_strand_id
1 'polypeptide(L)'
;MIKVGDYVPDTKLFRMCPEGSESISSLEWFSGINAVVFAVPGAFTPLCSARHLPGYLTKSAEFFAKGIDKIACISVNDVYVMHAWGENQGVTNEIEMLADGAALFTKAAGLVLDLSDAGFGIRSGRYAMLVRDSVITNLHIEQSGKFEVSDAESMLGVI
;
A
#
# COMPACT_ATOMS: atom_id res chain seq x y z
N MET A 1 -14.93 -7.81 2.78
CA MET A 1 -14.07 -7.03 1.86
C MET A 1 -14.43 -5.56 1.96
N ILE A 2 -13.45 -4.70 2.09
CA ILE A 2 -13.66 -3.25 2.07
C ILE A 2 -14.31 -2.80 0.76
N LYS A 3 -15.03 -1.68 0.82
CA LYS A 3 -15.66 -1.07 -0.34
C LYS A 3 -15.64 0.46 -0.21
N VAL A 4 -15.92 1.14 -1.28
CA VAL A 4 -16.08 2.60 -1.29
C VAL A 4 -17.16 3.01 -0.28
N GLY A 5 -16.84 4.00 0.55
CA GLY A 5 -17.68 4.49 1.64
C GLY A 5 -17.34 3.91 3.01
N ASP A 6 -16.57 2.83 3.07
CA ASP A 6 -16.12 2.26 4.34
C ASP A 6 -14.97 3.09 4.94
N TYR A 7 -14.86 3.06 6.27
CA TYR A 7 -13.63 3.44 6.93
C TYR A 7 -12.55 2.41 6.66
N VAL A 8 -11.30 2.87 6.59
CA VAL A 8 -10.17 1.93 6.55
C VAL A 8 -10.17 1.06 7.81
N PRO A 9 -9.74 -0.21 7.73
CA PRO A 9 -9.62 -1.06 8.91
C PRO A 9 -8.69 -0.43 9.96
N ASP A 10 -9.07 -0.50 11.22
CA ASP A 10 -8.23 -0.05 12.33
C ASP A 10 -7.39 -1.22 12.83
N THR A 11 -6.17 -1.30 12.35
CA THR A 11 -5.19 -2.32 12.73
C THR A 11 -3.83 -1.68 12.96
N LYS A 12 -2.90 -2.44 13.54
CA LYS A 12 -1.51 -2.02 13.61
C LYS A 12 -0.83 -2.27 12.27
N LEU A 13 -0.13 -1.25 11.79
CA LEU A 13 0.89 -1.34 10.75
C LEU A 13 2.23 -0.94 11.34
N PHE A 14 3.31 -1.27 10.67
CA PHE A 14 4.64 -0.97 11.15
C PHE A 14 5.41 -0.19 10.09
N ARG A 15 6.29 0.69 10.55
CA ARG A 15 7.21 1.43 9.68
C ARG A 15 8.56 1.59 10.34
N MET A 16 9.59 1.83 9.54
CA MET A 16 10.91 2.15 10.04
C MET A 16 11.02 3.64 10.32
N CYS A 17 11.51 3.99 11.48
CA CYS A 17 11.88 5.36 11.85
C CYS A 17 13.35 5.40 12.30
N PRO A 18 13.95 6.58 12.51
CA PRO A 18 15.37 6.66 12.91
C PRO A 18 15.73 5.84 14.16
N GLU A 19 14.78 5.66 15.07
CA GLU A 19 14.95 4.89 16.31
C GLU A 19 14.69 3.39 16.14
N GLY A 20 14.25 2.94 14.96
CA GLY A 20 13.93 1.55 14.67
C GLY A 20 12.48 1.35 14.23
N SER A 21 11.97 0.13 14.41
CA SER A 21 10.59 -0.21 14.07
C SER A 21 9.58 0.50 14.97
N GLU A 22 8.55 1.07 14.38
CA GLU A 22 7.47 1.78 15.06
C GLU A 22 6.13 1.18 14.63
N SER A 23 5.23 0.95 15.60
CA SER A 23 3.84 0.58 15.27
C SER A 23 2.97 1.84 15.18
N ILE A 24 2.04 1.82 14.22
CA ILE A 24 1.07 2.90 14.03
C ILE A 24 -0.33 2.31 13.94
N SER A 25 -1.35 3.07 14.36
CA SER A 25 -2.74 2.75 14.03
C SER A 25 -3.03 3.17 12.60
N SER A 26 -3.56 2.26 11.80
CA SER A 26 -3.93 2.58 10.41
C SER A 26 -4.99 3.68 10.38
N LEU A 27 -6.01 3.60 11.24
CA LEU A 27 -7.07 4.61 11.27
C LEU A 27 -6.52 6.01 11.61
N GLU A 28 -5.62 6.11 12.58
CA GLU A 28 -4.98 7.38 12.93
C GLU A 28 -4.09 7.92 11.80
N TRP A 29 -3.36 7.01 11.12
CA TRP A 29 -2.48 7.42 10.02
C TRP A 29 -3.25 8.09 8.89
N PHE A 30 -4.47 7.61 8.59
CA PHE A 30 -5.33 8.16 7.54
C PHE A 30 -6.16 9.37 8.00
N SER A 31 -6.21 9.66 9.29
CA SER A 31 -7.06 10.71 9.83
C SER A 31 -6.64 12.10 9.37
N GLY A 32 -7.59 12.87 8.86
CA GLY A 32 -7.40 14.27 8.48
C GLY A 32 -6.57 14.49 7.21
N ILE A 33 -6.25 13.44 6.45
CA ILE A 33 -5.43 13.57 5.24
C ILE A 33 -6.10 12.94 4.01
N ASN A 34 -5.63 13.34 2.84
CA ASN A 34 -5.89 12.67 1.57
C ASN A 34 -4.70 11.77 1.26
N ALA A 35 -4.91 10.48 1.16
CA ALA A 35 -3.86 9.51 0.92
C ALA A 35 -4.19 8.60 -0.25
N VAL A 36 -3.17 8.25 -1.02
CA VAL A 36 -3.23 7.16 -1.99
C VAL A 36 -2.40 6.01 -1.45
N VAL A 37 -3.00 4.83 -1.42
CA VAL A 37 -2.35 3.61 -0.96
C VAL A 37 -2.41 2.57 -2.05
N PHE A 38 -1.31 1.89 -2.27
CA PHE A 38 -1.29 0.70 -3.11
C PHE A 38 -0.72 -0.48 -2.31
N ALA A 39 -1.29 -1.64 -2.52
CA ALA A 39 -0.86 -2.87 -1.87
C ALA A 39 -0.33 -3.85 -2.92
N VAL A 40 0.71 -4.56 -2.52
CA VAL A 40 1.43 -5.50 -3.39
C VAL A 40 1.53 -6.87 -2.71
N PRO A 41 1.56 -7.96 -3.49
CA PRO A 41 1.73 -9.31 -2.94
C PRO A 41 3.08 -9.55 -2.26
N GLY A 42 4.11 -8.80 -2.59
CA GLY A 42 5.39 -8.97 -1.91
C GLY A 42 6.47 -8.00 -2.35
N ALA A 43 7.22 -7.50 -1.37
CA ALA A 43 8.47 -6.78 -1.60
C ALA A 43 9.45 -7.67 -2.38
N PHE A 44 10.27 -7.05 -3.23
CA PHE A 44 11.27 -7.70 -4.08
C PHE A 44 10.73 -8.67 -5.13
N THR A 45 9.42 -8.84 -5.25
CA THR A 45 8.84 -9.67 -6.31
C THR A 45 8.84 -8.92 -7.65
N PRO A 46 8.85 -9.65 -8.81
CA PRO A 46 9.16 -9.01 -10.10
C PRO A 46 8.27 -7.86 -10.49
N LEU A 47 6.95 -8.03 -10.52
CA LEU A 47 6.01 -6.98 -10.95
C LEU A 47 5.95 -5.82 -9.96
N CYS A 48 6.00 -6.12 -8.68
CA CYS A 48 5.99 -5.10 -7.62
C CYS A 48 7.21 -4.19 -7.72
N SER A 49 8.39 -4.77 -7.99
CA SER A 49 9.67 -4.04 -8.10
C SER A 49 9.89 -3.39 -9.45
N ALA A 50 9.38 -3.97 -10.54
CA ALA A 50 9.64 -3.47 -11.89
C ALA A 50 8.65 -2.41 -12.35
N ARG A 51 7.40 -2.44 -11.87
CA ARG A 51 6.32 -1.60 -12.40
C ARG A 51 5.47 -0.92 -11.35
N HIS A 52 4.99 -1.62 -10.32
CA HIS A 52 3.98 -1.07 -9.43
C HIS A 52 4.55 0.07 -8.57
N LEU A 53 5.53 -0.23 -7.74
CA LEU A 53 6.18 0.79 -6.91
C LEU A 53 6.88 1.88 -7.74
N PRO A 54 7.68 1.55 -8.78
CA PRO A 54 8.32 2.58 -9.60
C PRO A 54 7.33 3.55 -10.25
N GLY A 55 6.15 3.08 -10.65
CA GLY A 55 5.10 3.93 -11.21
C GLY A 55 4.64 5.02 -10.24
N TYR A 56 4.38 4.65 -8.98
CA TYR A 56 4.00 5.60 -7.94
C TYR A 56 5.14 6.53 -7.58
N LEU A 57 6.36 6.03 -7.51
CA LEU A 57 7.54 6.85 -7.21
C LEU A 57 7.77 7.91 -8.28
N THR A 58 7.73 7.51 -9.56
CA THR A 58 7.91 8.43 -10.69
C THR A 58 6.83 9.50 -10.73
N LYS A 59 5.60 9.17 -10.39
CA LYS A 59 4.45 10.08 -10.45
C LYS A 59 4.10 10.74 -9.11
N SER A 60 4.94 10.58 -8.09
CA SER A 60 4.66 11.09 -6.75
C SER A 60 4.37 12.60 -6.73
N ALA A 61 5.17 13.39 -7.46
CA ALA A 61 4.96 14.84 -7.55
C ALA A 61 3.60 15.20 -8.15
N GLU A 62 3.10 14.44 -9.11
CA GLU A 62 1.77 14.67 -9.70
C GLU A 62 0.65 14.40 -8.68
N PHE A 63 0.79 13.36 -7.87
CA PHE A 63 -0.15 13.10 -6.78
C PHE A 63 -0.19 14.25 -5.77
N PHE A 64 0.98 14.71 -5.33
CA PHE A 64 1.06 15.83 -4.38
C PHE A 64 0.49 17.12 -4.97
N ALA A 65 0.75 17.40 -6.25
CA ALA A 65 0.18 18.56 -6.94
C ALA A 65 -1.35 18.53 -7.03
N LYS A 66 -1.96 17.34 -6.98
CA LYS A 66 -3.42 17.15 -6.97
C LYS A 66 -4.05 17.14 -5.57
N GLY A 67 -3.28 17.44 -4.54
CA GLY A 67 -3.77 17.55 -3.17
C GLY A 67 -3.68 16.26 -2.35
N ILE A 68 -2.93 15.26 -2.82
CA ILE A 68 -2.60 14.09 -2.02
C ILE A 68 -1.51 14.47 -1.01
N ASP A 69 -1.75 14.17 0.27
CA ASP A 69 -0.82 14.49 1.35
C ASP A 69 0.22 13.41 1.53
N LYS A 70 -0.16 12.14 1.36
CA LYS A 70 0.72 10.98 1.54
C LYS A 70 0.44 9.89 0.53
N ILE A 71 1.50 9.18 0.14
CA ILE A 71 1.45 7.96 -0.64
C ILE A 71 2.03 6.84 0.22
N ALA A 72 1.37 5.69 0.29
CA ALA A 72 1.87 4.54 1.03
C ALA A 72 1.80 3.26 0.21
N CYS A 73 2.76 2.39 0.46
CA CYS A 73 2.78 1.01 -0.04
C CYS A 73 2.58 0.05 1.14
N ILE A 74 1.60 -0.85 1.03
CA ILE A 74 1.34 -1.88 2.04
C ILE A 74 1.69 -3.25 1.46
N SER A 75 2.36 -4.08 2.23
CA SER A 75 2.65 -5.47 1.87
C SER A 75 2.72 -6.34 3.11
N VAL A 76 2.37 -7.63 2.95
CA VAL A 76 2.53 -8.65 4.00
C VAL A 76 4.00 -9.08 4.02
N ASN A 77 4.81 -8.18 4.54
CA ASN A 77 6.24 -8.33 4.79
C ASN A 77 6.55 -7.62 6.11
N ASP A 78 7.62 -8.02 6.77
CA ASP A 78 8.03 -7.31 7.98
C ASP A 78 8.64 -5.93 7.68
N VAL A 79 8.82 -5.14 8.72
CA VAL A 79 9.28 -3.76 8.61
C VAL A 79 10.70 -3.64 8.04
N TYR A 80 11.57 -4.59 8.32
CA TYR A 80 12.95 -4.58 7.82
C TYR A 80 13.00 -4.86 6.33
N VAL A 81 12.22 -5.82 5.86
CA VAL A 81 12.10 -6.13 4.43
C VAL A 81 11.51 -4.94 3.68
N MET A 82 10.45 -4.34 4.20
CA MET A 82 9.82 -3.16 3.57
C MET A 82 10.77 -1.98 3.50
N HIS A 83 11.51 -1.72 4.56
CA HIS A 83 12.51 -0.66 4.58
C HIS A 83 13.63 -0.90 3.55
N ALA A 84 14.19 -2.10 3.53
CA ALA A 84 15.24 -2.48 2.58
C ALA A 84 14.76 -2.39 1.13
N TRP A 85 13.51 -2.81 0.88
CA TRP A 85 12.93 -2.71 -0.46
C TRP A 85 12.75 -1.25 -0.90
N GLY A 86 12.26 -0.41 -0.01
CA GLY A 86 12.16 1.03 -0.27
C GLY A 86 13.50 1.65 -0.63
N GLU A 87 14.55 1.36 0.13
CA GLU A 87 15.92 1.83 -0.17
C GLU A 87 16.41 1.31 -1.51
N ASN A 88 16.22 0.02 -1.79
CA ASN A 88 16.60 -0.61 -3.07
C ASN A 88 15.91 0.06 -4.26
N GLN A 89 14.66 0.48 -4.10
CA GLN A 89 13.87 1.14 -5.14
C GLN A 89 14.11 2.66 -5.23
N GLY A 90 14.96 3.21 -4.39
CA GLY A 90 15.27 4.65 -4.39
C GLY A 90 14.21 5.52 -3.73
N VAL A 91 13.35 4.94 -2.90
CA VAL A 91 12.38 5.70 -2.11
C VAL A 91 13.10 6.44 -0.98
N THR A 92 12.89 7.74 -0.89
CA THR A 92 13.41 8.55 0.24
C THR A 92 12.27 8.92 1.18
N ASN A 93 11.40 9.84 0.80
CA ASN A 93 10.26 10.28 1.59
C ASN A 93 8.95 10.39 0.79
N GLU A 94 8.98 10.02 -0.48
CA GLU A 94 7.81 10.14 -1.38
C GLU A 94 6.73 9.12 -1.05
N ILE A 95 7.12 7.91 -0.60
CA ILE A 95 6.22 6.81 -0.31
C ILE A 95 6.55 6.27 1.08
N GLU A 96 5.56 6.18 1.94
CA GLU A 96 5.72 5.46 3.21
C GLU A 96 5.59 3.95 2.96
N MET A 97 6.60 3.21 3.39
CA MET A 97 6.64 1.75 3.30
C MET A 97 6.02 1.17 4.57
N LEU A 98 4.76 0.73 4.47
CA LEU A 98 4.00 0.23 5.61
C LEU A 98 3.99 -1.31 5.61
N ALA A 99 4.48 -1.87 6.69
CA ALA A 99 4.60 -3.32 6.86
C ALA A 99 3.36 -3.89 7.53
N ASP A 100 2.74 -4.88 6.89
CA ASP A 100 1.62 -5.67 7.41
C ASP A 100 2.06 -7.12 7.63
N GLY A 101 3.17 -7.32 8.35
CA GLY A 101 3.84 -8.62 8.45
C GLY A 101 2.97 -9.76 8.99
N ALA A 102 2.04 -9.47 9.88
CA ALA A 102 1.09 -10.44 10.41
C ALA A 102 -0.23 -10.51 9.60
N ALA A 103 -0.32 -9.79 8.49
CA ALA A 103 -1.50 -9.69 7.63
C ALA A 103 -2.76 -9.19 8.35
N LEU A 104 -2.62 -8.40 9.42
CA LEU A 104 -3.77 -7.90 10.18
C LEU A 104 -4.64 -6.97 9.34
N PHE A 105 -4.02 -6.01 8.67
CA PHE A 105 -4.72 -5.08 7.79
C PHE A 105 -5.33 -5.81 6.59
N THR A 106 -4.55 -6.66 5.95
CA THR A 106 -4.97 -7.44 4.78
C THR A 106 -6.18 -8.33 5.10
N LYS A 107 -6.17 -9.02 6.24
CA LYS A 107 -7.30 -9.85 6.69
C LYS A 107 -8.52 -9.01 7.02
N ALA A 108 -8.35 -7.90 7.74
CA ALA A 108 -9.45 -7.00 8.07
C ALA A 108 -10.07 -6.36 6.81
N ALA A 109 -9.25 -6.08 5.81
CA ALA A 109 -9.72 -5.56 4.51
C ALA A 109 -10.44 -6.63 3.66
N GLY A 110 -10.25 -7.90 3.97
CA GLY A 110 -10.81 -9.00 3.18
C GLY A 110 -10.10 -9.20 1.83
N LEU A 111 -8.83 -8.83 1.74
CA LEU A 111 -8.05 -8.86 0.50
C LEU A 111 -6.86 -9.83 0.59
N VAL A 112 -7.06 -10.92 1.32
CA VAL A 112 -6.06 -11.99 1.43
C VAL A 112 -5.87 -12.70 0.10
N LEU A 113 -4.62 -12.90 -0.26
CA LEU A 113 -4.19 -13.76 -1.36
C LEU A 113 -3.35 -14.90 -0.78
N ASP A 114 -3.89 -16.11 -0.81
CA ASP A 114 -3.19 -17.29 -0.33
C ASP A 114 -2.29 -17.85 -1.44
N LEU A 115 -1.00 -17.64 -1.31
CA LEU A 115 0.02 -18.15 -2.23
C LEU A 115 0.85 -19.28 -1.58
N SER A 116 0.25 -20.01 -0.64
CA SER A 116 0.93 -21.11 0.08
C SER A 116 1.44 -22.19 -0.86
N ASP A 117 0.68 -22.53 -1.90
CA ASP A 117 1.09 -23.54 -2.89
C ASP A 117 2.31 -23.10 -3.71
N ALA A 118 2.51 -21.80 -3.86
CA ALA A 118 3.68 -21.25 -4.53
C ALA A 118 4.85 -20.97 -3.58
N GLY A 119 4.71 -21.29 -2.30
CA GLY A 119 5.75 -21.08 -1.29
C GLY A 119 5.81 -19.66 -0.72
N PHE A 120 4.83 -18.81 -1.01
CA PHE A 120 4.80 -17.43 -0.50
C PHE A 120 3.96 -17.26 0.77
N GLY A 121 3.09 -18.24 1.08
CA GLY A 121 2.17 -18.14 2.20
C GLY A 121 1.05 -17.12 1.98
N ILE A 122 0.58 -16.54 3.09
CA ILE A 122 -0.49 -15.55 3.06
C ILE A 122 0.08 -14.18 2.65
N ARG A 123 -0.52 -13.59 1.63
CA ARG A 123 -0.12 -12.29 1.09
C ARG A 123 -1.35 -11.38 0.90
N SER A 124 -1.12 -10.15 0.50
CA SER A 124 -2.16 -9.24 0.07
C SER A 124 -2.44 -9.41 -1.41
N GLY A 125 -3.71 -9.31 -1.79
CA GLY A 125 -4.06 -9.02 -3.16
C GLY A 125 -3.46 -7.68 -3.59
N ARG A 126 -3.38 -7.46 -4.89
CA ARG A 126 -2.91 -6.19 -5.46
C ARG A 126 -4.10 -5.26 -5.63
N TYR A 127 -4.00 -4.08 -5.06
CA TYR A 127 -5.03 -3.05 -5.19
C TYR A 127 -4.43 -1.65 -4.99
N ALA A 128 -5.23 -0.64 -5.31
CA ALA A 128 -4.97 0.74 -4.91
C ALA A 128 -6.26 1.39 -4.42
N MET A 129 -6.14 2.33 -3.51
CA MET A 129 -7.28 3.07 -2.98
C MET A 129 -6.92 4.53 -2.73
N LEU A 130 -7.93 5.38 -2.90
CA LEU A 130 -7.90 6.77 -2.45
C LEU A 130 -8.69 6.85 -1.15
N VAL A 131 -8.09 7.41 -0.13
CA VAL A 131 -8.67 7.56 1.20
C VAL A 131 -8.68 9.05 1.56
N ARG A 132 -9.83 9.54 1.98
CA ARG A 132 -10.00 10.92 2.45
C ARG A 132 -10.52 10.88 3.88
N ASP A 133 -9.73 11.40 4.81
CA ASP A 133 -10.06 11.42 6.24
C ASP A 133 -10.57 10.05 6.73
N SER A 134 -9.77 9.01 6.52
CA SER A 134 -10.04 7.62 6.89
C SER A 134 -11.17 6.93 6.13
N VAL A 135 -11.85 7.59 5.19
CA VAL A 135 -12.92 7.00 4.38
C VAL A 135 -12.40 6.67 2.98
N ILE A 136 -12.66 5.45 2.53
CA ILE A 136 -12.28 4.98 1.19
C ILE A 136 -13.21 5.63 0.17
N THR A 137 -12.68 6.45 -0.72
CA THR A 137 -13.45 7.13 -1.76
C THR A 137 -13.32 6.48 -3.14
N ASN A 138 -12.20 5.81 -3.41
CA ASN A 138 -11.98 5.03 -4.63
C ASN A 138 -11.24 3.75 -4.26
N LEU A 139 -11.56 2.66 -4.93
CA LEU A 139 -10.94 1.34 -4.68
C LEU A 139 -10.83 0.58 -5.99
N HIS A 140 -9.62 0.26 -6.39
CA HIS A 140 -9.28 -0.48 -7.61
C HIS A 140 -8.59 -1.78 -7.21
N ILE A 141 -9.30 -2.89 -7.32
CA ILE A 141 -8.79 -4.22 -6.95
C ILE A 141 -8.44 -4.98 -8.24
N GLU A 142 -7.21 -5.48 -8.32
CA GLU A 142 -6.77 -6.30 -9.44
C GLU A 142 -7.35 -7.70 -9.35
N GLN A 143 -7.63 -8.28 -10.50
CA GLN A 143 -7.80 -9.72 -10.59
C GLN A 143 -6.44 -10.38 -10.37
N SER A 144 -6.45 -11.59 -9.78
CA SER A 144 -5.22 -12.32 -9.48
C SER A 144 -4.31 -12.42 -10.71
N GLY A 145 -3.06 -12.02 -10.54
CA GLY A 145 -2.05 -12.04 -11.60
C GLY A 145 -2.11 -10.89 -12.61
N LYS A 146 -3.05 -9.97 -12.46
CA LYS A 146 -3.18 -8.82 -13.36
C LYS A 146 -2.65 -7.52 -12.75
N PHE A 147 -2.34 -6.57 -13.65
CA PHE A 147 -1.92 -5.21 -13.30
C PHE A 147 -2.48 -4.24 -14.34
N GLU A 148 -3.73 -3.85 -14.18
CA GLU A 148 -4.49 -3.07 -15.16
C GLU A 148 -5.20 -1.85 -14.57
N VAL A 149 -5.52 -1.87 -13.27
CA VAL A 149 -6.38 -0.85 -12.63
C VAL A 149 -5.79 -0.21 -11.38
N SER A 150 -4.74 -0.78 -10.78
CA SER A 150 -4.14 -0.30 -9.54
C SER A 150 -2.85 0.51 -9.73
N ASP A 151 -2.46 0.74 -10.97
CA ASP A 151 -1.28 1.51 -11.31
C ASP A 151 -1.48 3.02 -11.00
N ALA A 152 -0.36 3.73 -10.93
CA ALA A 152 -0.36 5.15 -10.58
C ALA A 152 -1.18 6.01 -11.55
N GLU A 153 -1.11 5.73 -12.85
CA GLU A 153 -1.85 6.48 -13.86
C GLU A 153 -3.36 6.33 -13.70
N SER A 154 -3.83 5.11 -13.46
CA SER A 154 -5.25 4.83 -13.19
C SER A 154 -5.74 5.57 -11.95
N MET A 155 -4.93 5.64 -10.90
CA MET A 155 -5.30 6.37 -9.68
C MET A 155 -5.25 7.88 -9.85
N LEU A 156 -4.31 8.41 -10.62
CA LEU A 156 -4.30 9.85 -10.97
C LEU A 156 -5.56 10.26 -11.73
N GLY A 157 -6.11 9.37 -12.53
CA GLY A 157 -7.33 9.63 -13.30
C GLY A 157 -8.60 9.77 -12.48
N VAL A 158 -8.59 9.38 -11.19
CA VAL A 158 -9.78 9.44 -10.31
C VAL A 158 -9.66 10.47 -9.19
N ILE A 159 -8.60 11.27 -9.18
CA ILE A 159 -8.37 12.33 -8.19
C ILE A 159 -8.86 13.67 -8.71
#